data_f48276f7d423dc01b9bca6323ef76a0e
#
_entry.id   f48276f7d423dc01b9bca6323ef76a0e
#
_cell.length_a   1.000
_cell.length_b   1.000
_cell.length_c   1.000
_cell.angle_alpha   90.00
_cell.angle_beta   90.00
_cell.angle_gamma   90.00
#
_symmetry.space_group_name_H-M   'P 1'
#
loop_
_entity.id
_entity.type
_entity.pdbx_description
1 polymer ?
#
loop_
_entity_poly.entity_id
_entity_poly.type
_entity_poly.pdbx_seq_one_letter_code
_entity_poly.pdbx_strand_id
1 'polypeptide(L)'
;MPACGSQVILCDVPIRFDTYEGCSHLCEYCFVQRKSDVFNNIKPRETVASLVNFIKGQRTGEVAWCDWDIPLHWGGLSDPFQPAERKMHYSLEALKVFAKTQYPFIVSTKNKMIAEEPYLSLIKQCNCVVQFSCTAPEYDEIEKGASTFEERVEAARKITAMGKRVNMRCQPYIPKYFESVKKSIEVFH
;
A
#
# COMPACT_ATOMS: atom_id res chain seq x y z
N MET A 1 9.53 -5.18 -12.22
CA MET A 1 10.54 -5.47 -11.19
C MET A 1 10.38 -4.48 -10.05
N PRO A 2 10.45 -4.91 -8.79
CA PRO A 2 10.54 -3.99 -7.69
C PRO A 2 11.69 -3.02 -7.94
N ALA A 3 11.41 -1.73 -7.94
CA ALA A 3 12.39 -0.71 -8.29
C ALA A 3 12.99 -0.12 -7.03
N CYS A 4 14.30 0.03 -7.00
CA CYS A 4 14.94 0.93 -6.06
C CYS A 4 14.44 2.36 -6.35
N GLY A 5 13.82 3.00 -5.39
CA GLY A 5 13.24 4.32 -5.64
C GLY A 5 12.43 4.83 -4.48
N SER A 6 13.07 4.93 -3.34
CA SER A 6 12.57 5.81 -2.30
C SER A 6 12.67 7.26 -2.77
N GLN A 7 11.66 8.06 -2.45
CA GLN A 7 11.71 9.51 -2.62
C GLN A 7 12.67 10.18 -1.62
N VAL A 8 13.16 9.41 -0.67
CA VAL A 8 14.07 9.87 0.39
C VAL A 8 15.32 9.01 0.35
N ILE A 9 16.47 9.66 0.20
CA ILE A 9 17.79 9.01 0.08
C ILE A 9 18.15 8.15 1.31
N LEU A 10 17.57 8.45 2.48
CA LEU A 10 17.80 7.74 3.75
C LEU A 10 16.53 6.96 4.18
N CYS A 11 15.85 6.28 3.27
CA CYS A 11 14.69 5.48 3.59
C CYS A 11 15.10 4.04 3.90
N ASP A 12 14.68 3.53 5.05
CA ASP A 12 14.89 2.15 5.48
C ASP A 12 14.07 1.13 4.66
N VAL A 13 13.23 1.61 3.74
CA VAL A 13 12.41 0.80 2.83
C VAL A 13 12.66 1.21 1.37
N PRO A 14 13.87 0.98 0.85
CA PRO A 14 14.28 1.52 -0.46
C PRO A 14 13.64 0.80 -1.63
N ILE A 15 13.15 -0.43 -1.45
CA ILE A 15 12.65 -1.28 -2.53
C ILE A 15 11.14 -1.14 -2.60
N ARG A 16 10.65 -0.63 -3.73
CA ARG A 16 9.23 -0.44 -3.99
C ARG A 16 8.67 -1.55 -4.84
N PHE A 17 7.47 -1.98 -4.49
CA PHE A 17 6.62 -2.88 -5.26
C PHE A 17 5.26 -2.23 -5.50
N ASP A 18 4.78 -2.21 -6.72
CA ASP A 18 3.45 -1.72 -7.09
C ASP A 18 2.78 -2.73 -8.03
N THR A 19 1.64 -3.27 -7.64
CA THR A 19 0.87 -4.22 -8.45
C THR A 19 0.17 -3.55 -9.63
N TYR A 20 -0.08 -2.26 -9.54
CA TYR A 20 -0.78 -1.49 -10.55
C TYR A 20 0.02 -0.28 -11.04
N GLU A 21 -0.14 0.06 -12.30
CA GLU A 21 0.09 1.37 -12.87
C GLU A 21 -1.27 2.07 -12.98
N GLY A 22 -1.33 3.35 -12.56
CA GLY A 22 -2.58 4.08 -12.39
C GLY A 22 -3.30 3.78 -11.08
N CYS A 23 -4.22 4.66 -10.69
CA CYS A 23 -4.97 4.52 -9.44
C CYS A 23 -6.33 5.20 -9.56
N SER A 24 -7.40 4.46 -9.25
CA SER A 24 -8.78 4.95 -9.31
C SER A 24 -9.25 5.70 -8.06
N HIS A 25 -8.38 5.94 -7.09
CA HIS A 25 -8.73 6.76 -5.92
C HIS A 25 -8.86 8.26 -6.25
N LEU A 26 -8.22 8.72 -7.33
CA LEU A 26 -8.33 10.09 -7.84
C LEU A 26 -8.14 11.19 -6.77
N CYS A 27 -7.20 10.97 -5.85
CA CYS A 27 -6.91 11.95 -4.80
C CYS A 27 -6.42 13.26 -5.43
N GLU A 28 -7.04 14.39 -5.12
CA GLU A 28 -6.78 15.69 -5.78
C GLU A 28 -5.32 16.18 -5.64
N TYR A 29 -4.66 15.81 -4.56
CA TYR A 29 -3.26 16.15 -4.28
C TYR A 29 -2.24 15.17 -4.87
N CYS A 30 -2.68 14.09 -5.52
CA CYS A 30 -1.78 13.01 -5.94
C CYS A 30 -0.76 13.47 -6.98
N PHE A 31 0.51 13.49 -6.60
CA PHE A 31 1.60 13.90 -7.48
C PHE A 31 1.81 12.96 -8.67
N VAL A 32 1.39 11.69 -8.56
CA VAL A 32 1.53 10.70 -9.62
C VAL A 32 0.62 11.02 -10.80
N GLN A 33 -0.57 11.59 -10.55
CA GLN A 33 -1.50 12.04 -11.60
C GLN A 33 -0.85 13.06 -12.54
N ARG A 34 0.03 13.91 -12.00
CA ARG A 34 0.70 14.99 -12.76
C ARG A 34 1.89 14.49 -13.59
N LYS A 35 2.32 13.25 -13.36
CA LYS A 35 3.52 12.68 -13.99
C LYS A 35 3.23 11.70 -15.12
N SER A 36 1.99 11.28 -15.30
CA SER A 36 1.68 10.20 -16.23
C SER A 36 0.30 10.34 -16.83
N ASP A 37 0.23 10.41 -18.17
CA ASP A 37 -1.02 10.31 -18.94
C ASP A 37 -1.71 8.95 -18.77
N VAL A 38 -0.98 7.98 -18.22
CA VAL A 38 -1.42 6.60 -17.99
C VAL A 38 -2.20 6.46 -16.68
N PHE A 39 -2.25 7.51 -15.85
CA PHE A 39 -2.83 7.42 -14.50
C PHE A 39 -4.28 6.92 -14.49
N ASN A 40 -5.08 7.31 -15.47
CA ASN A 40 -6.47 6.88 -15.62
C ASN A 40 -6.62 5.52 -16.31
N ASN A 41 -5.55 4.95 -16.88
CA ASN A 41 -5.55 3.65 -17.52
C ASN A 41 -4.90 2.62 -16.59
N ILE A 42 -5.73 2.05 -15.71
CA ILE A 42 -5.27 1.11 -14.70
C ILE A 42 -4.92 -0.21 -15.36
N LYS A 43 -3.67 -0.62 -15.20
CA LYS A 43 -3.15 -1.88 -15.71
C LYS A 43 -2.17 -2.53 -14.74
N PRO A 44 -1.91 -3.84 -14.87
CA PRO A 44 -0.88 -4.49 -14.10
C PRO A 44 0.49 -3.84 -14.33
N ARG A 45 1.25 -3.65 -13.24
CA ARG A 45 2.62 -3.17 -13.31
C ARG A 45 3.60 -4.29 -12.98
N GLU A 46 3.59 -4.73 -11.73
CA GLU A 46 4.45 -5.80 -11.27
C GLU A 46 3.68 -7.11 -11.26
N THR A 47 4.20 -8.09 -11.97
CA THR A 47 3.58 -9.41 -12.05
C THR A 47 3.98 -10.28 -10.86
N VAL A 48 3.17 -11.30 -10.58
CA VAL A 48 3.51 -12.34 -9.60
C VAL A 48 4.85 -13.01 -9.95
N ALA A 49 5.11 -13.23 -11.24
CA ALA A 49 6.38 -13.80 -11.70
C ALA A 49 7.58 -12.89 -11.38
N SER A 50 7.43 -11.56 -11.55
CA SER A 50 8.50 -10.62 -11.20
C SER A 50 8.76 -10.57 -9.70
N LEU A 51 7.72 -10.65 -8.87
CA LEU A 51 7.83 -10.74 -7.42
C LEU A 51 8.54 -12.04 -6.99
N VAL A 52 8.15 -13.18 -7.52
CA VAL A 52 8.79 -14.47 -7.24
C VAL A 52 10.26 -14.47 -7.64
N ASN A 53 10.59 -13.94 -8.82
CA ASN A 53 11.97 -13.84 -9.30
C ASN A 53 12.80 -12.92 -8.41
N PHE A 54 12.22 -11.80 -7.97
CA PHE A 54 12.88 -10.92 -7.01
C PHE A 54 13.19 -11.65 -5.70
N ILE A 55 12.21 -12.32 -5.10
CA ILE A 55 12.37 -13.04 -3.81
C ILE A 55 13.39 -14.18 -3.95
N LYS A 56 13.47 -14.84 -5.10
CA LYS A 56 14.47 -15.90 -5.37
C LYS A 56 15.87 -15.36 -5.71
N GLY A 57 16.06 -14.06 -5.76
CA GLY A 57 17.31 -13.45 -6.19
C GLY A 57 17.66 -13.70 -7.66
N GLN A 58 16.71 -14.14 -8.47
CA GLN A 58 16.91 -14.42 -9.91
C GLN A 58 16.80 -13.13 -10.73
N ARG A 59 17.81 -12.27 -10.64
CA ARG A 59 17.94 -11.12 -11.50
C ARG A 59 19.08 -11.33 -12.48
N THR A 60 18.80 -11.19 -13.77
CA THR A 60 19.83 -11.14 -14.81
C THR A 60 20.47 -9.76 -14.83
N GLY A 61 21.77 -9.68 -14.63
CA GLY A 61 22.60 -8.51 -14.94
C GLY A 61 22.77 -7.45 -13.85
N GLU A 62 22.13 -7.58 -12.69
CA GLU A 62 22.29 -6.65 -11.56
C GLU A 62 22.50 -7.39 -10.24
N VAL A 63 23.09 -6.71 -9.26
CA VAL A 63 23.26 -7.22 -7.90
C VAL A 63 21.88 -7.62 -7.34
N ALA A 64 21.80 -8.79 -6.74
CA ALA A 64 20.59 -9.24 -6.06
C ALA A 64 20.24 -8.29 -4.91
N TRP A 65 19.18 -7.51 -5.10
CA TRP A 65 18.67 -6.57 -4.10
C TRP A 65 17.74 -7.24 -3.07
N CYS A 66 17.50 -8.55 -3.21
CA CYS A 66 16.70 -9.29 -2.26
C CYS A 66 17.50 -9.46 -0.98
N ASP A 67 17.09 -8.71 0.02
CA ASP A 67 17.58 -8.80 1.39
C ASP A 67 16.37 -8.97 2.31
N TRP A 68 16.32 -10.09 3.02
CA TRP A 68 15.20 -10.42 3.90
C TRP A 68 15.11 -9.53 5.13
N ASP A 69 16.16 -8.80 5.43
CA ASP A 69 16.18 -7.78 6.49
C ASP A 69 15.58 -6.44 6.01
N ILE A 70 15.39 -6.28 4.68
CA ILE A 70 14.83 -5.07 4.09
C ILE A 70 13.43 -5.36 3.54
N PRO A 71 12.36 -4.85 4.16
CA PRO A 71 11.00 -5.08 3.68
C PRO A 71 10.73 -4.34 2.36
N LEU A 72 9.90 -4.94 1.50
CA LEU A 72 9.34 -4.23 0.36
C LEU A 72 8.32 -3.19 0.81
N HIS A 73 8.35 -2.00 0.20
CA HIS A 73 7.26 -1.03 0.30
C HIS A 73 6.27 -1.25 -0.84
N TRP A 74 5.10 -1.76 -0.52
CA TRP A 74 4.02 -2.01 -1.47
C TRP A 74 2.99 -0.88 -1.45
N GLY A 75 2.66 -0.35 -2.62
CA GLY A 75 1.69 0.74 -2.75
C GLY A 75 2.32 2.14 -2.67
N GLY A 76 3.51 2.30 -3.24
CA GLY A 76 4.21 3.59 -3.25
C GLY A 76 3.71 4.58 -4.30
N LEU A 77 3.25 4.10 -5.46
CA LEU A 77 2.74 4.94 -6.56
C LEU A 77 1.27 4.70 -6.88
N SER A 78 0.75 3.52 -6.58
CA SER A 78 -0.66 3.17 -6.76
C SER A 78 -1.17 2.43 -5.55
N ASP A 79 -2.48 2.51 -5.29
CA ASP A 79 -3.05 1.73 -4.19
C ASP A 79 -3.25 0.27 -4.64
N PRO A 80 -2.69 -0.72 -3.93
CA PRO A 80 -2.85 -2.12 -4.27
C PRO A 80 -4.28 -2.64 -4.10
N PHE A 81 -5.09 -2.00 -3.27
CA PHE A 81 -6.48 -2.38 -3.00
C PHE A 81 -7.48 -1.38 -3.57
N GLN A 82 -7.10 -0.66 -4.62
CA GLN A 82 -8.01 0.21 -5.35
C GLN A 82 -9.19 -0.57 -5.96
N PRO A 83 -10.34 0.08 -6.28
CA PRO A 83 -11.52 -0.60 -6.81
C PRO A 83 -11.28 -1.55 -7.99
N ALA A 84 -10.27 -1.29 -8.82
CA ALA A 84 -9.89 -2.17 -9.92
C ALA A 84 -9.47 -3.59 -9.46
N GLU A 85 -8.94 -3.72 -8.24
CA GLU A 85 -8.52 -5.00 -7.65
C GLU A 85 -9.69 -5.99 -7.56
N ARG A 86 -10.94 -5.54 -7.37
CA ARG A 86 -12.12 -6.41 -7.33
C ARG A 86 -12.33 -7.22 -8.62
N LYS A 87 -11.78 -6.75 -9.74
CA LYS A 87 -11.87 -7.42 -11.04
C LYS A 87 -10.57 -8.08 -11.46
N MET A 88 -9.45 -7.45 -11.14
CA MET A 88 -8.14 -7.85 -11.66
C MET A 88 -7.41 -8.86 -10.77
N HIS A 89 -7.60 -8.81 -9.44
CA HIS A 89 -7.03 -9.72 -8.43
C HIS A 89 -5.49 -9.85 -8.42
N TYR A 90 -4.76 -8.85 -8.94
CA TYR A 90 -3.29 -8.90 -8.95
C TYR A 90 -2.69 -8.77 -7.56
N SER A 91 -3.29 -7.97 -6.68
CA SER A 91 -2.84 -7.86 -5.30
C SER A 91 -3.20 -9.09 -4.49
N LEU A 92 -4.30 -9.75 -4.79
CA LEU A 92 -4.66 -11.04 -4.21
C LEU A 92 -3.59 -12.11 -4.52
N GLU A 93 -3.16 -12.20 -5.78
CA GLU A 93 -2.12 -13.14 -6.19
C GLU A 93 -0.75 -12.80 -5.56
N ALA A 94 -0.41 -11.52 -5.46
CA ALA A 94 0.79 -11.09 -4.76
C ALA A 94 0.76 -11.47 -3.27
N LEU A 95 -0.38 -11.28 -2.59
CA LEU A 95 -0.55 -11.70 -1.19
C LEU A 95 -0.35 -13.20 -0.99
N LYS A 96 -0.81 -14.05 -1.91
CA LYS A 96 -0.57 -15.50 -1.86
C LYS A 96 0.92 -15.83 -1.88
N VAL A 97 1.70 -15.08 -2.68
CA VAL A 97 3.16 -15.23 -2.71
C VAL A 97 3.78 -14.79 -1.39
N PHE A 98 3.40 -13.65 -0.86
CA PHE A 98 3.91 -13.17 0.42
C PHE A 98 3.55 -14.10 1.59
N ALA A 99 2.32 -14.61 1.63
CA ALA A 99 1.90 -15.57 2.64
C ALA A 99 2.72 -16.87 2.59
N LYS A 100 3.02 -17.35 1.38
CA LYS A 100 3.82 -18.56 1.18
C LYS A 100 5.30 -18.35 1.48
N THR A 101 5.87 -17.23 1.08
CA THR A 101 7.31 -16.98 1.18
C THR A 101 7.74 -16.34 2.49
N GLN A 102 6.82 -15.70 3.20
CA GLN A 102 7.07 -14.91 4.41
C GLN A 102 8.03 -13.73 4.18
N TYR A 103 8.23 -13.31 2.92
CA TYR A 103 9.05 -12.15 2.62
C TYR A 103 8.45 -10.90 3.28
N PRO A 104 9.25 -10.11 4.03
CA PRO A 104 8.71 -8.97 4.77
C PRO A 104 8.27 -7.84 3.84
N PHE A 105 7.15 -7.20 4.18
CA PHE A 105 6.68 -6.01 3.44
C PHE A 105 5.89 -5.05 4.32
N ILE A 106 5.89 -3.79 3.91
CA ILE A 106 4.99 -2.75 4.41
C ILE A 106 4.03 -2.42 3.28
N VAL A 107 2.73 -2.56 3.50
CA VAL A 107 1.72 -2.22 2.51
C VAL A 107 0.98 -0.94 2.88
N SER A 108 0.94 0.01 1.93
CA SER A 108 0.23 1.28 2.10
C SER A 108 -1.07 1.28 1.31
N THR A 109 -2.17 1.63 1.96
CA THR A 109 -3.48 1.70 1.31
C THR A 109 -4.38 2.79 1.90
N LYS A 110 -5.36 3.22 1.11
CA LYS A 110 -6.52 4.05 1.50
C LYS A 110 -7.83 3.26 1.40
N ASN A 111 -7.77 1.94 1.23
CA ASN A 111 -8.96 1.15 0.96
C ASN A 111 -9.20 0.08 2.04
N LYS A 112 -10.44 0.00 2.52
CA LYS A 112 -10.89 -1.01 3.48
C LYS A 112 -10.83 -2.45 2.96
N MET A 113 -10.74 -2.63 1.62
CA MET A 113 -10.71 -3.95 0.97
C MET A 113 -9.64 -4.88 1.55
N ILE A 114 -8.52 -4.34 2.02
CA ILE A 114 -7.47 -5.13 2.69
C ILE A 114 -8.00 -5.88 3.94
N ALA A 115 -9.05 -5.35 4.56
CA ALA A 115 -9.72 -5.94 5.73
C ALA A 115 -11.00 -6.73 5.38
N GLU A 116 -11.21 -7.04 4.10
CA GLU A 116 -12.28 -7.91 3.59
C GLU A 116 -11.71 -9.28 3.20
N GLU A 117 -12.55 -10.34 3.24
CA GLU A 117 -12.11 -11.63 2.71
C GLU A 117 -12.03 -11.60 1.16
N PRO A 118 -11.07 -12.29 0.55
CA PRO A 118 -10.06 -13.19 1.14
C PRO A 118 -8.76 -12.49 1.58
N TYR A 119 -8.64 -11.17 1.41
CA TYR A 119 -7.41 -10.42 1.71
C TYR A 119 -7.05 -10.49 3.19
N LEU A 120 -8.04 -10.32 4.06
CA LEU A 120 -7.86 -10.33 5.51
C LEU A 120 -7.20 -11.63 6.00
N SER A 121 -7.69 -12.78 5.53
CA SER A 121 -7.13 -14.09 5.86
C SER A 121 -5.69 -14.25 5.38
N LEU A 122 -5.32 -13.67 4.23
CA LEU A 122 -3.95 -13.70 3.72
C LEU A 122 -3.04 -12.75 4.49
N ILE A 123 -3.47 -11.55 4.80
CA ILE A 123 -2.72 -10.58 5.64
C ILE A 123 -2.38 -11.20 6.99
N LYS A 124 -3.31 -11.94 7.59
CA LYS A 124 -3.06 -12.68 8.84
C LYS A 124 -1.85 -13.62 8.73
N GLN A 125 -1.66 -14.23 7.58
CA GLN A 125 -0.58 -15.20 7.32
C GLN A 125 0.74 -14.54 6.92
N CYS A 126 0.74 -13.29 6.46
CA CYS A 126 1.93 -12.61 5.95
C CYS A 126 2.83 -12.05 7.07
N ASN A 127 4.12 -11.91 6.78
CA ASN A 127 5.06 -11.11 7.58
C ASN A 127 4.99 -9.66 7.11
N CYS A 128 4.10 -8.87 7.68
CA CYS A 128 3.85 -7.52 7.18
C CYS A 128 3.44 -6.51 8.25
N VAL A 129 3.60 -5.24 7.88
CA VAL A 129 2.98 -4.10 8.54
C VAL A 129 1.98 -3.48 7.56
N VAL A 130 0.76 -3.23 8.01
CA VAL A 130 -0.24 -2.50 7.24
C VAL A 130 -0.19 -1.02 7.59
N GLN A 131 -0.07 -0.17 6.58
CA GLN A 131 -0.02 1.26 6.74
C GLN A 131 -1.25 1.90 6.09
N PHE A 132 -2.17 2.42 6.89
CA PHE A 132 -3.26 3.21 6.36
C PHE A 132 -2.85 4.66 6.15
N SER A 133 -2.99 5.16 4.92
CA SER A 133 -3.01 6.60 4.69
C SER A 133 -4.37 7.13 5.13
N CYS A 134 -4.41 7.67 6.34
CA CYS A 134 -5.63 8.06 7.03
C CYS A 134 -5.32 9.32 7.82
N THR A 135 -5.57 10.50 7.21
CA THR A 135 -5.06 11.75 7.78
C THR A 135 -6.11 12.42 8.68
N ALA A 136 -7.31 12.66 8.17
CA ALA A 136 -8.44 13.23 8.90
C ALA A 136 -9.72 13.04 8.08
N PRO A 137 -10.93 13.12 8.69
CA PRO A 137 -12.21 12.95 7.98
C PRO A 137 -12.41 13.89 6.80
N GLU A 138 -11.91 15.12 6.89
CA GLU A 138 -12.04 16.13 5.81
C GLU A 138 -11.31 15.74 4.53
N TYR A 139 -10.39 14.78 4.60
CA TYR A 139 -9.71 14.26 3.40
C TYR A 139 -10.63 13.43 2.52
N ASP A 140 -11.76 12.95 3.02
CA ASP A 140 -12.72 12.18 2.23
C ASP A 140 -13.27 13.00 1.05
N GLU A 141 -13.36 14.32 1.19
CA GLU A 141 -13.78 15.22 0.11
C GLU A 141 -12.78 15.27 -1.05
N ILE A 142 -11.50 15.08 -0.79
CA ILE A 142 -10.41 15.19 -1.77
C ILE A 142 -9.82 13.83 -2.16
N GLU A 143 -10.31 12.74 -1.55
CA GLU A 143 -9.90 11.35 -1.79
C GLU A 143 -11.07 10.50 -2.34
N LYS A 144 -11.78 11.02 -3.33
CA LYS A 144 -13.11 10.58 -3.82
C LYS A 144 -13.28 9.09 -4.11
N GLY A 145 -12.23 8.42 -4.52
CA GLY A 145 -12.26 6.98 -4.85
C GLY A 145 -11.71 6.08 -3.74
N ALA A 146 -11.28 6.65 -2.63
CA ALA A 146 -10.80 5.91 -1.47
C ALA A 146 -11.94 5.53 -0.51
N SER A 147 -11.68 4.67 0.44
CA SER A 147 -12.60 4.45 1.58
C SER A 147 -12.62 5.67 2.49
N THR A 148 -13.72 5.90 3.19
CA THR A 148 -13.84 7.01 4.14
C THR A 148 -12.85 6.86 5.31
N PHE A 149 -12.65 7.92 6.05
CA PHE A 149 -11.82 7.91 7.25
C PHE A 149 -12.28 6.83 8.23
N GLU A 150 -13.58 6.80 8.54
CA GLU A 150 -14.18 5.83 9.47
C GLU A 150 -14.02 4.39 8.97
N GLU A 151 -14.21 4.15 7.68
CA GLU A 151 -14.00 2.82 7.08
C GLU A 151 -12.56 2.35 7.19
N ARG A 152 -11.59 3.27 7.05
CA ARG A 152 -10.16 2.96 7.23
C ARG A 152 -9.82 2.67 8.69
N VAL A 153 -10.40 3.43 9.63
CA VAL A 153 -10.25 3.18 11.08
C VAL A 153 -10.81 1.81 11.45
N GLU A 154 -11.99 1.46 10.96
CA GLU A 154 -12.58 0.15 11.23
C GLU A 154 -11.77 -0.99 10.62
N ALA A 155 -11.26 -0.82 9.41
CA ALA A 155 -10.35 -1.77 8.77
C ALA A 155 -9.06 -1.95 9.59
N ALA A 156 -8.49 -0.85 10.10
CA ALA A 156 -7.33 -0.89 10.97
C ALA A 156 -7.58 -1.67 12.26
N ARG A 157 -8.73 -1.45 12.91
CA ARG A 157 -9.14 -2.18 14.11
C ARG A 157 -9.26 -3.69 13.86
N LYS A 158 -9.88 -4.10 12.74
CA LYS A 158 -9.99 -5.52 12.37
C LYS A 158 -8.61 -6.17 12.20
N ILE A 159 -7.69 -5.50 11.54
CA ILE A 159 -6.34 -5.99 11.29
C ILE A 159 -5.55 -6.05 12.60
N THR A 160 -5.65 -5.04 13.46
CA THR A 160 -5.00 -5.02 14.77
C THR A 160 -5.53 -6.12 15.68
N ALA A 161 -6.84 -6.37 15.67
CA ALA A 161 -7.46 -7.45 16.44
C ALA A 161 -6.94 -8.86 16.08
N MET A 162 -6.36 -9.03 14.89
CA MET A 162 -5.68 -10.26 14.48
C MET A 162 -4.20 -10.34 14.93
N GLY A 163 -3.73 -9.37 15.69
CA GLY A 163 -2.33 -9.30 16.13
C GLY A 163 -1.36 -8.75 15.08
N LYS A 164 -1.85 -8.09 14.03
CA LYS A 164 -1.00 -7.44 13.03
C LYS A 164 -0.73 -5.99 13.40
N ARG A 165 0.51 -5.55 13.13
CA ARG A 165 0.89 -4.16 13.31
C ARG A 165 0.25 -3.29 12.23
N VAL A 166 -0.40 -2.23 12.68
CA VAL A 166 -0.97 -1.19 11.82
C VAL A 166 -0.32 0.14 12.13
N ASN A 167 0.05 0.88 11.10
CA ASN A 167 0.58 2.24 11.22
C ASN A 167 -0.40 3.22 10.54
N MET A 168 -0.60 4.37 11.15
CA MET A 168 -1.24 5.52 10.53
C MET A 168 -0.19 6.34 9.77
N ARG A 169 -0.51 6.73 8.54
CA ARG A 169 0.30 7.66 7.73
C ARG A 169 -0.48 8.95 7.48
N CYS A 170 -0.05 10.03 8.10
CA CYS A 170 -0.62 11.38 7.92
C CYS A 170 0.05 12.09 6.74
N GLN A 171 -0.29 11.69 5.50
CA GLN A 171 0.31 12.26 4.30
C GLN A 171 -0.69 12.33 3.15
N PRO A 172 -0.80 13.53 2.49
CA PRO A 172 -0.08 14.77 2.78
C PRO A 172 -0.57 15.44 4.06
N TYR A 173 0.26 16.24 4.68
CA TYR A 173 -0.17 17.14 5.73
C TYR A 173 -0.66 18.45 5.13
N ILE A 174 -1.90 18.82 5.45
CA ILE A 174 -2.54 20.09 5.04
C ILE A 174 -2.76 20.92 6.31
N PRO A 175 -2.05 22.06 6.47
CA PRO A 175 -2.10 22.87 7.70
C PRO A 175 -3.51 23.30 8.12
N LYS A 176 -4.39 23.52 7.17
CA LYS A 176 -5.81 23.89 7.42
C LYS A 176 -6.53 22.88 8.33
N TYR A 177 -6.14 21.61 8.30
CA TYR A 177 -6.79 20.54 9.03
C TYR A 177 -6.02 20.06 10.27
N PHE A 178 -5.10 20.89 10.79
CA PHE A 178 -4.20 20.51 11.90
C PHE A 178 -4.93 19.91 13.10
N GLU A 179 -5.98 20.58 13.60
CA GLU A 179 -6.70 20.12 14.80
C GLU A 179 -7.42 18.79 14.55
N SER A 180 -7.94 18.57 13.35
CA SER A 180 -8.57 17.31 12.98
C SER A 180 -7.54 16.18 12.84
N VAL A 181 -6.39 16.46 12.24
CA VAL A 181 -5.27 15.49 12.16
C VAL A 181 -4.79 15.08 13.55
N LYS A 182 -4.68 16.03 14.48
CA LYS A 182 -4.30 15.75 15.88
C LYS A 182 -5.29 14.78 16.54
N LYS A 183 -6.60 15.04 16.42
CA LYS A 183 -7.63 14.13 16.92
C LYS A 183 -7.58 12.75 16.28
N SER A 184 -7.28 12.69 14.99
CA SER A 184 -7.17 11.43 14.26
C SER A 184 -6.01 10.56 14.77
N ILE A 185 -4.90 11.16 15.20
CA ILE A 185 -3.77 10.45 15.81
C ILE A 185 -4.22 9.72 17.09
N GLU A 186 -5.06 10.37 17.90
CA GLU A 186 -5.59 9.79 19.15
C GLU A 186 -6.48 8.56 18.89
N VAL A 187 -7.14 8.49 17.74
CA VAL A 187 -7.99 7.36 17.34
C VAL A 187 -7.17 6.10 17.01
N PHE A 188 -5.92 6.28 16.56
CA PHE A 188 -5.01 5.18 16.20
C PHE A 188 -4.09 4.75 17.35
N HIS A 189 -4.15 5.43 18.49
CA HIS A 189 -3.39 5.09 19.68
C HIS A 189 -4.13 4.09 20.54
#